data_20f9c86fed733ccd89f24625598f4872
#
_entry.id   20f9c86fed733ccd89f24625598f4872
#
_cell.length_a   1.000
_cell.length_b   1.000
_cell.length_c   1.000
_cell.angle_alpha   90.00
_cell.angle_beta   90.00
_cell.angle_gamma   90.00
#
_symmetry.space_group_name_H-M   'P 1'
#
loop_
_entity.id
_entity.type
_entity.pdbx_description
1 polymer ?
#
loop_
_entity_poly.entity_id
_entity_poly.type
_entity_poly.pdbx_seq_one_letter_code
_entity_poly.pdbx_strand_id
1 'polypeptide(L)'
;MAYKNSIIYKLHCNLTGEDYYGSTRDYKQRISIHTCSTEKQLSKRQCTSRQIIERGDYSFSIVEECNFETRQQLKERERYYFENLPCINKVIPYKSREELLQDKRDRSKTKPAKEKKAEYRAEHKDELSEKQKARYNNNKVEYKARRKATAYVCVCGINVSSTSNRSHHEKSQRHQKFLIKG
;
A
#
# COMPACT_ATOMS: atom_id res chain seq x y z
N MET A 1 17.72 7.28 -13.56
CA MET A 1 17.59 8.59 -14.26
C MET A 1 17.29 9.67 -13.24
N ALA A 2 18.13 10.71 -13.20
CA ALA A 2 17.91 11.83 -12.28
C ALA A 2 16.68 12.65 -12.71
N TYR A 3 15.97 13.20 -11.73
CA TYR A 3 14.81 14.09 -11.92
C TYR A 3 15.27 15.56 -11.91
N LYS A 4 16.30 15.83 -12.72
CA LYS A 4 16.79 17.20 -12.98
C LYS A 4 15.77 17.96 -13.84
N ASN A 5 15.71 19.27 -13.65
CA ASN A 5 14.77 20.17 -14.35
C ASN A 5 13.29 19.80 -14.17
N SER A 6 12.97 19.22 -13.02
CA SER A 6 11.58 18.97 -12.63
C SER A 6 10.95 20.24 -12.10
N ILE A 7 9.64 20.33 -12.20
CA ILE A 7 8.91 21.49 -11.69
C ILE A 7 7.69 21.07 -10.88
N ILE A 8 7.34 21.92 -9.93
CA ILE A 8 6.00 21.97 -9.36
C ILE A 8 5.25 23.07 -10.09
N TYR A 9 4.06 22.75 -10.58
CA TYR A 9 3.21 23.71 -11.28
C TYR A 9 1.85 23.82 -10.58
N LYS A 10 1.22 24.95 -10.81
CA LYS A 10 -0.12 25.27 -10.36
C LYS A 10 -1.02 25.46 -11.59
N LEU A 11 -2.20 24.91 -11.53
CA LEU A 11 -3.31 25.21 -12.41
C LEU A 11 -4.36 25.98 -11.59
N HIS A 12 -4.60 27.22 -11.94
CA HIS A 12 -5.52 28.12 -11.26
C HIS A 12 -6.80 28.30 -12.07
N CYS A 13 -7.94 28.21 -11.40
CA CYS A 13 -9.23 28.57 -11.98
C CYS A 13 -9.52 30.06 -11.76
N ASN A 14 -9.53 30.86 -12.83
CA ASN A 14 -9.78 32.31 -12.71
C ASN A 14 -11.22 32.62 -12.30
N LEU A 15 -12.17 31.70 -12.53
CA LEU A 15 -13.57 31.86 -12.18
C LEU A 15 -13.88 31.60 -10.69
N THR A 16 -13.22 30.59 -10.10
CA THR A 16 -13.55 30.13 -8.74
C THR A 16 -12.44 30.37 -7.73
N GLY A 17 -11.24 30.75 -8.18
CA GLY A 17 -10.06 30.88 -7.33
C GLY A 17 -9.48 29.54 -6.84
N GLU A 18 -9.99 28.41 -7.34
CA GLU A 18 -9.50 27.08 -6.96
C GLU A 18 -8.16 26.75 -7.61
N ASP A 19 -7.27 26.15 -6.84
CA ASP A 19 -5.94 25.74 -7.27
C ASP A 19 -5.81 24.22 -7.34
N TYR A 20 -5.03 23.74 -8.32
CA TYR A 20 -4.56 22.35 -8.42
C TYR A 20 -3.04 22.36 -8.54
N TYR A 21 -2.35 21.55 -7.73
CA TYR A 21 -0.89 21.40 -7.79
C TYR A 21 -0.51 20.07 -8.43
N GLY A 22 0.59 20.08 -9.19
CA GLY A 22 1.15 18.89 -9.80
C GLY A 22 2.65 18.99 -10.03
N SER A 23 3.29 17.88 -10.33
CA SER A 23 4.71 17.82 -10.66
C SER A 23 4.97 17.19 -12.02
N THR A 24 5.98 17.66 -12.71
CA THR A 24 6.41 17.09 -13.99
C THR A 24 7.87 17.39 -14.30
N ARG A 25 8.47 16.63 -15.21
CA ARG A 25 9.76 16.94 -15.84
C ARG A 25 9.60 17.66 -17.18
N ASP A 26 8.44 17.52 -17.80
CA ASP A 26 8.11 18.16 -19.06
C ASP A 26 6.83 18.97 -18.90
N TYR A 27 7.02 20.27 -18.76
CA TYR A 27 5.91 21.20 -18.52
C TYR A 27 5.01 21.34 -19.74
N LYS A 28 5.59 21.43 -20.95
CA LYS A 28 4.82 21.59 -22.18
C LYS A 28 3.95 20.36 -22.44
N GLN A 29 4.56 19.18 -22.33
CA GLN A 29 3.81 17.91 -22.47
C GLN A 29 2.72 17.78 -21.41
N ARG A 30 3.00 18.21 -20.15
CA ARG A 30 2.02 18.12 -19.08
C ARG A 30 0.81 19.02 -19.28
N ILE A 31 1.02 20.26 -19.75
CA ILE A 31 -0.08 21.17 -20.14
C ILE A 31 -0.90 20.53 -21.26
N SER A 32 -0.25 20.06 -22.33
CA SER A 32 -0.93 19.40 -23.44
C SER A 32 -1.80 18.21 -22.98
N ILE A 33 -1.32 17.40 -22.02
CA ILE A 33 -2.09 16.30 -21.46
C ILE A 33 -3.32 16.79 -20.69
N HIS A 34 -3.21 17.92 -19.96
CA HIS A 34 -4.34 18.49 -19.23
C HIS A 34 -5.40 19.07 -20.18
N THR A 35 -4.96 19.74 -21.23
CA THR A 35 -5.85 20.46 -22.18
C THR A 35 -6.38 19.55 -23.30
N CYS A 36 -5.84 18.33 -23.42
CA CYS A 36 -6.27 17.40 -24.46
C CYS A 36 -7.73 16.97 -24.25
N SER A 37 -8.56 17.21 -25.26
CA SER A 37 -10.00 16.96 -25.27
C SER A 37 -10.43 15.65 -25.93
N THR A 38 -9.50 14.77 -26.32
CA THR A 38 -9.85 13.51 -27.01
C THR A 38 -10.63 12.56 -26.12
N GLU A 39 -11.80 12.12 -26.56
CA GLU A 39 -12.72 11.21 -25.83
C GLU A 39 -12.05 9.92 -25.33
N LYS A 40 -11.08 9.37 -26.08
CA LYS A 40 -10.34 8.17 -25.69
C LYS A 40 -9.44 8.37 -24.44
N GLN A 41 -9.01 9.60 -24.18
CA GLN A 41 -8.25 9.95 -22.97
C GLN A 41 -9.16 10.38 -21.83
N LEU A 42 -10.36 10.85 -22.16
CA LEU A 42 -11.39 11.28 -21.23
C LEU A 42 -11.93 10.16 -20.33
N SER A 43 -12.12 8.98 -20.90
CA SER A 43 -12.72 7.83 -20.19
C SER A 43 -11.78 7.15 -19.19
N LYS A 44 -10.46 7.34 -19.31
CA LYS A 44 -9.46 6.61 -18.50
C LYS A 44 -8.87 7.37 -17.32
N ARG A 45 -9.04 8.67 -17.21
CA ARG A 45 -8.40 9.48 -16.15
C ARG A 45 -9.33 10.57 -15.63
N GLN A 46 -10.10 10.26 -14.62
CA GLN A 46 -10.74 11.28 -13.79
C GLN A 46 -9.67 11.99 -12.95
N CYS A 47 -9.00 12.98 -13.54
CA CYS A 47 -8.08 13.85 -12.82
C CYS A 47 -8.85 15.05 -12.28
N THR A 48 -8.62 15.41 -11.02
CA THR A 48 -9.32 16.54 -10.37
C THR A 48 -9.08 17.88 -11.10
N SER A 49 -7.89 18.06 -11.70
CA SER A 49 -7.54 19.23 -12.53
C SER A 49 -8.50 19.47 -13.70
N ARG A 50 -9.21 18.43 -14.14
CA ARG A 50 -10.16 18.52 -15.23
C ARG A 50 -11.34 19.43 -14.91
N GLN A 51 -11.78 19.47 -13.65
CA GLN A 51 -12.86 20.35 -13.21
C GLN A 51 -12.52 21.82 -13.47
N ILE A 52 -11.23 22.21 -13.35
CA ILE A 52 -10.77 23.54 -13.69
C ILE A 52 -10.75 23.76 -15.20
N ILE A 53 -10.22 22.81 -15.96
CA ILE A 53 -10.11 22.91 -17.43
C ILE A 53 -11.50 23.02 -18.08
N GLU A 54 -12.46 22.22 -17.62
CA GLU A 54 -13.85 22.21 -18.17
C GLU A 54 -14.59 23.52 -17.94
N ARG A 55 -14.19 24.34 -16.95
CA ARG A 55 -14.77 25.68 -16.73
C ARG A 55 -14.28 26.70 -17.75
N GLY A 56 -13.19 26.43 -18.49
CA GLY A 56 -12.73 27.21 -19.65
C GLY A 56 -11.83 28.38 -19.34
N ASP A 57 -11.89 28.99 -18.14
CA ASP A 57 -11.03 30.12 -17.75
C ASP A 57 -10.05 29.71 -16.66
N TYR A 58 -8.81 29.49 -17.07
CA TYR A 58 -7.75 28.99 -16.21
C TYR A 58 -6.36 29.44 -16.66
N SER A 59 -5.41 29.42 -15.74
CA SER A 59 -4.01 29.72 -16.00
C SER A 59 -3.08 28.66 -15.40
N PHE A 60 -1.95 28.44 -16.09
CA PHE A 60 -0.86 27.60 -15.60
C PHE A 60 0.31 28.46 -15.16
N SER A 61 0.91 28.13 -14.04
CA SER A 61 2.14 28.79 -13.55
C SER A 61 3.12 27.75 -12.97
N ILE A 62 4.41 28.03 -13.12
CA ILE A 62 5.47 27.30 -12.43
C ILE A 62 5.56 27.88 -11.02
N VAL A 63 5.49 27.03 -10.02
CA VAL A 63 5.57 27.42 -8.61
C VAL A 63 6.99 27.25 -8.10
N GLU A 64 7.66 26.16 -8.51
CA GLU A 64 9.02 25.85 -8.09
C GLU A 64 9.74 25.03 -9.15
N GLU A 65 11.01 25.38 -9.42
CA GLU A 65 11.93 24.56 -10.20
C GLU A 65 12.74 23.65 -9.25
N CYS A 66 12.77 22.36 -9.56
CA CYS A 66 13.32 21.32 -8.69
C CYS A 66 14.40 20.53 -9.39
N ASN A 67 15.47 20.22 -8.65
CA ASN A 67 16.53 19.32 -9.11
C ASN A 67 16.66 18.17 -8.12
N PHE A 68 15.99 17.06 -8.41
CA PHE A 68 15.98 15.88 -7.57
C PHE A 68 16.70 14.70 -8.24
N GLU A 69 17.16 13.77 -7.43
CA GLU A 69 17.77 12.53 -7.92
C GLU A 69 16.70 11.46 -8.18
N THR A 70 15.62 11.45 -7.41
CA THR A 70 14.61 10.42 -7.44
C THR A 70 13.21 10.97 -7.71
N ARG A 71 12.34 10.13 -8.29
CA ARG A 71 10.92 10.43 -8.46
C ARG A 71 10.23 10.63 -7.11
N GLN A 72 10.68 9.93 -6.09
CA GLN A 72 10.10 10.01 -4.76
C GLN A 72 10.25 11.42 -4.20
N GLN A 73 11.45 12.02 -4.23
CA GLN A 73 11.69 13.38 -3.79
C GLN A 73 10.79 14.41 -4.49
N LEU A 74 10.60 14.26 -5.81
CA LEU A 74 9.68 15.12 -6.55
C LEU A 74 8.23 14.98 -6.06
N LYS A 75 7.80 13.75 -5.77
CA LYS A 75 6.45 13.48 -5.28
C LYS A 75 6.23 13.92 -3.83
N GLU A 76 7.26 13.82 -3.00
CA GLU A 76 7.25 14.38 -1.65
C GLU A 76 7.15 15.91 -1.68
N ARG A 77 7.83 16.57 -2.63
CA ARG A 77 7.70 18.01 -2.80
C ARG A 77 6.31 18.42 -3.31
N GLU A 78 5.71 17.68 -4.23
CA GLU A 78 4.32 17.86 -4.66
C GLU A 78 3.36 17.70 -3.47
N ARG A 79 3.59 16.71 -2.61
CA ARG A 79 2.81 16.46 -1.39
C ARG A 79 2.88 17.64 -0.42
N TYR A 80 4.04 18.27 -0.27
CA TYR A 80 4.18 19.48 0.55
C TYR A 80 3.20 20.58 0.13
N TYR A 81 3.08 20.86 -1.16
CA TYR A 81 2.12 21.84 -1.67
C TYR A 81 0.67 21.38 -1.46
N PHE A 82 0.39 20.11 -1.65
CA PHE A 82 -0.92 19.50 -1.41
C PHE A 82 -1.37 19.66 0.06
N GLU A 83 -0.48 19.50 1.01
CA GLU A 83 -0.81 19.52 2.44
C GLU A 83 -0.84 20.95 3.04
N ASN A 84 -0.06 21.87 2.48
CA ASN A 84 0.12 23.20 3.08
C ASN A 84 -0.66 24.32 2.39
N LEU A 85 -1.18 24.07 1.20
CA LEU A 85 -1.94 25.09 0.46
C LEU A 85 -3.35 24.57 0.11
N PRO A 86 -4.34 25.49 0.11
CA PRO A 86 -5.69 25.11 -0.30
C PRO A 86 -5.69 24.69 -1.77
N CYS A 87 -6.19 23.48 -2.05
CA CYS A 87 -6.24 22.94 -3.40
C CYS A 87 -7.37 21.92 -3.57
N ILE A 88 -7.77 21.69 -4.81
CA ILE A 88 -8.80 20.70 -5.16
C ILE A 88 -8.25 19.29 -5.38
N ASN A 89 -6.96 19.08 -5.19
CA ASN A 89 -6.35 17.75 -5.31
C ASN A 89 -7.03 16.76 -4.35
N LYS A 90 -7.40 15.57 -4.86
CA LYS A 90 -8.06 14.52 -4.04
C LYS A 90 -7.13 13.39 -3.66
N VAL A 91 -6.05 13.21 -4.41
CA VAL A 91 -5.14 12.08 -4.24
C VAL A 91 -3.80 12.56 -3.72
N ILE A 92 -3.37 12.03 -2.60
CA ILE A 92 -2.05 12.31 -2.04
C ILE A 92 -0.98 11.84 -3.03
N PRO A 93 -0.07 12.72 -3.49
CA PRO A 93 0.90 12.41 -4.55
C PRO A 93 1.89 11.30 -4.19
N TYR A 94 2.22 11.18 -2.93
CA TYR A 94 3.14 10.18 -2.38
C TYR A 94 2.65 9.72 -1.01
N LYS A 95 2.72 8.41 -0.78
CA LYS A 95 2.51 7.80 0.52
C LYS A 95 3.69 6.91 0.87
N SER A 96 4.17 6.99 2.10
CA SER A 96 5.19 6.08 2.59
C SER A 96 4.70 4.63 2.60
N ARG A 97 5.61 3.68 2.74
CA ARG A 97 5.25 2.27 2.86
C ARG A 97 4.35 2.02 4.09
N GLU A 98 4.64 2.71 5.18
CA GLU A 98 3.91 2.62 6.44
C GLU A 98 2.47 3.16 6.26
N GLU A 99 2.31 4.32 5.61
CA GLU A 99 1.00 4.91 5.31
C GLU A 99 0.18 3.99 4.38
N LEU A 100 0.81 3.39 3.35
CA LEU A 100 0.14 2.44 2.46
C LEU A 100 -0.31 1.18 3.20
N LEU A 101 0.49 0.68 4.13
CA LEU A 101 0.14 -0.48 4.96
C LEU A 101 -0.99 -0.13 5.93
N GLN A 102 -0.97 1.08 6.50
CA GLN A 102 -2.02 1.56 7.38
C GLN A 102 -3.34 1.72 6.63
N ASP A 103 -3.34 2.38 5.48
CA ASP A 103 -4.52 2.49 4.59
C ASP A 103 -5.12 1.12 4.25
N LYS A 104 -4.25 0.14 3.95
CA LYS A 104 -4.69 -1.22 3.65
C LYS A 104 -5.35 -1.90 4.87
N ARG A 105 -4.77 -1.69 6.06
CA ARG A 105 -5.35 -2.21 7.32
C ARG A 105 -6.72 -1.57 7.59
N ASP A 106 -6.81 -0.26 7.45
CA ASP A 106 -8.05 0.47 7.75
C ASP A 106 -9.14 0.15 6.74
N ARG A 107 -8.79 0.07 5.45
CA ARG A 107 -9.72 -0.37 4.41
C ARG A 107 -10.23 -1.80 4.66
N SER A 108 -9.37 -2.70 5.17
CA SER A 108 -9.77 -4.09 5.48
C SER A 108 -10.69 -4.20 6.69
N LYS A 109 -10.72 -3.18 7.56
CA LYS A 109 -11.59 -3.14 8.75
C LYS A 109 -13.00 -2.62 8.44
N THR A 110 -13.20 -1.98 7.28
CA THR A 110 -14.50 -1.41 6.92
C THR A 110 -15.56 -2.50 6.78
N LYS A 111 -16.79 -2.19 7.19
CA LYS A 111 -17.92 -3.12 7.13
C LYS A 111 -18.14 -3.70 5.72
N PRO A 112 -18.21 -2.86 4.64
CA PRO A 112 -18.38 -3.37 3.28
C PRO A 112 -17.26 -4.33 2.82
N ALA A 113 -16.01 -4.09 3.24
CA ALA A 113 -14.91 -4.97 2.86
C ALA A 113 -14.97 -6.32 3.58
N LYS A 114 -15.42 -6.34 4.83
CA LYS A 114 -15.64 -7.59 5.60
C LYS A 114 -16.79 -8.41 5.02
N GLU A 115 -17.88 -7.75 4.66
CA GLU A 115 -19.06 -8.38 4.05
C GLU A 115 -18.71 -9.03 2.70
N LYS A 116 -18.10 -8.28 1.78
CA LYS A 116 -17.61 -8.83 0.49
C LYS A 116 -16.65 -10.01 0.66
N LYS A 117 -15.78 -9.95 1.66
CA LYS A 117 -14.86 -11.05 1.95
C LYS A 117 -15.57 -12.28 2.52
N ALA A 118 -16.60 -12.09 3.31
CA ALA A 118 -17.41 -13.18 3.84
C ALA A 118 -18.24 -13.84 2.74
N GLU A 119 -18.88 -13.04 1.89
CA GLU A 119 -19.62 -13.48 0.73
C GLU A 119 -18.76 -14.29 -0.24
N TYR A 120 -17.61 -13.78 -0.65
CA TYR A 120 -16.65 -14.49 -1.48
C TYR A 120 -16.20 -15.83 -0.86
N ARG A 121 -15.96 -15.87 0.46
CA ARG A 121 -15.59 -17.10 1.15
C ARG A 121 -16.72 -18.11 1.22
N ALA A 122 -17.95 -17.65 1.34
CA ALA A 122 -19.12 -18.52 1.34
C ALA A 122 -19.33 -19.15 -0.04
N GLU A 123 -19.24 -18.33 -1.09
CA GLU A 123 -19.41 -18.76 -2.48
C GLU A 123 -18.31 -19.74 -2.93
N HIS A 124 -17.04 -19.50 -2.52
CA HIS A 124 -15.88 -20.29 -2.98
C HIS A 124 -15.36 -21.26 -1.90
N LYS A 125 -16.19 -21.67 -0.94
CA LYS A 125 -15.78 -22.47 0.22
C LYS A 125 -15.07 -23.77 -0.16
N ASP A 126 -15.65 -24.49 -1.10
CA ASP A 126 -15.14 -25.81 -1.49
C ASP A 126 -13.83 -25.69 -2.29
N GLU A 127 -13.78 -24.76 -3.23
CA GLU A 127 -12.57 -24.43 -4.00
C GLU A 127 -11.41 -24.00 -3.08
N LEU A 128 -11.67 -23.12 -2.12
CA LEU A 128 -10.68 -22.68 -1.14
C LEU A 128 -10.20 -23.82 -0.25
N SER A 129 -11.10 -24.74 0.14
CA SER A 129 -10.77 -25.93 0.92
C SER A 129 -9.85 -26.87 0.13
N GLU A 130 -10.17 -27.12 -1.14
CA GLU A 130 -9.35 -27.97 -2.02
C GLU A 130 -7.97 -27.36 -2.27
N LYS A 131 -7.88 -26.08 -2.57
CA LYS A 131 -6.61 -25.36 -2.70
C LYS A 131 -5.76 -25.43 -1.42
N GLN A 132 -6.40 -25.33 -0.27
CA GLN A 132 -5.71 -25.44 1.02
C GLN A 132 -5.19 -26.87 1.26
N LYS A 133 -5.99 -27.91 0.96
CA LYS A 133 -5.57 -29.32 1.04
C LYS A 133 -4.41 -29.61 0.10
N ALA A 134 -4.50 -29.16 -1.16
CA ALA A 134 -3.43 -29.33 -2.14
C ALA A 134 -2.12 -28.66 -1.68
N ARG A 135 -2.19 -27.42 -1.21
CA ARG A 135 -1.04 -26.71 -0.65
C ARG A 135 -0.44 -27.44 0.57
N TYR A 136 -1.28 -27.93 1.46
CA TYR A 136 -0.82 -28.72 2.60
C TYR A 136 -0.12 -29.99 2.16
N ASN A 137 -0.69 -30.74 1.21
CA ASN A 137 -0.11 -31.99 0.72
C ASN A 137 1.24 -31.76 0.02
N ASN A 138 1.35 -30.73 -0.81
CA ASN A 138 2.59 -30.36 -1.48
C ASN A 138 3.71 -30.00 -0.48
N ASN A 139 3.36 -29.31 0.60
CA ASN A 139 4.35 -28.89 1.61
C ASN A 139 4.51 -29.89 2.77
N LYS A 140 3.75 -30.96 2.79
CA LYS A 140 3.70 -31.94 3.91
C LYS A 140 5.06 -32.61 4.17
N VAL A 141 5.79 -32.95 3.12
CA VAL A 141 7.10 -33.61 3.23
C VAL A 141 8.11 -32.63 3.83
N GLU A 142 8.19 -31.44 3.29
CA GLU A 142 9.08 -30.38 3.79
C GLU A 142 8.74 -29.99 5.22
N TYR A 143 7.45 -29.84 5.54
CA TYR A 143 7.00 -29.53 6.90
C TYR A 143 7.37 -30.63 7.90
N LYS A 144 7.23 -31.90 7.52
CA LYS A 144 7.66 -33.05 8.36
C LYS A 144 9.17 -33.05 8.56
N ALA A 145 9.95 -32.83 7.49
CA ALA A 145 11.40 -32.76 7.56
C ALA A 145 11.85 -31.62 8.47
N ARG A 146 11.28 -30.43 8.33
CA ARG A 146 11.55 -29.26 9.18
C ARG A 146 11.21 -29.54 10.65
N ARG A 147 10.08 -30.14 10.95
CA ARG A 147 9.71 -30.52 12.32
C ARG A 147 10.71 -31.48 12.93
N LYS A 148 11.13 -32.51 12.17
CA LYS A 148 12.13 -33.50 12.61
C LYS A 148 13.49 -32.84 12.88
N ALA A 149 13.92 -31.94 12.01
CA ALA A 149 15.19 -31.22 12.14
C ALA A 149 15.22 -30.27 13.35
N THR A 150 14.05 -29.77 13.78
CA THR A 150 13.93 -28.83 14.92
C THR A 150 13.46 -29.51 16.22
N ALA A 151 13.30 -30.81 16.22
CA ALA A 151 12.98 -31.57 17.42
C ALA A 151 14.20 -31.63 18.36
N TYR A 152 13.95 -31.56 19.65
CA TYR A 152 14.99 -31.64 20.67
C TYR A 152 14.49 -32.28 21.95
N VAL A 153 15.40 -32.78 22.76
CA VAL A 153 15.10 -33.31 24.10
C VAL A 153 15.29 -32.18 25.11
N CYS A 154 14.23 -31.85 25.83
CA CYS A 154 14.32 -30.84 26.89
C CYS A 154 15.06 -31.40 28.12
N VAL A 155 15.63 -30.52 28.96
CA VAL A 155 16.26 -30.88 30.23
C VAL A 155 15.36 -31.70 31.15
N CYS A 156 14.06 -31.57 31.06
CA CYS A 156 13.07 -32.38 31.78
C CYS A 156 12.84 -33.79 31.18
N GLY A 157 13.63 -34.21 30.17
CA GLY A 157 13.56 -35.54 29.53
C GLY A 157 12.45 -35.68 28.47
N ILE A 158 11.69 -34.65 28.18
CA ILE A 158 10.61 -34.70 27.18
C ILE A 158 11.15 -34.38 25.79
N ASN A 159 10.78 -35.19 24.81
CA ASN A 159 10.99 -34.89 23.39
C ASN A 159 10.02 -33.80 22.93
N VAL A 160 10.54 -32.64 22.56
CA VAL A 160 9.78 -31.53 22.00
C VAL A 160 9.86 -31.62 20.47
N SER A 161 8.72 -31.79 19.83
CA SER A 161 8.63 -32.10 18.38
C SER A 161 9.06 -30.99 17.43
N SER A 162 9.25 -29.77 17.94
CA SER A 162 9.78 -28.63 17.15
C SER A 162 10.07 -27.44 18.08
N THR A 163 10.95 -26.55 17.64
CA THR A 163 11.23 -25.29 18.36
C THR A 163 10.00 -24.39 18.52
N SER A 164 9.02 -24.46 17.61
CA SER A 164 7.77 -23.71 17.73
C SER A 164 6.90 -24.16 18.93
N ASN A 165 7.09 -25.39 19.42
CA ASN A 165 6.40 -25.90 20.59
C ASN A 165 7.16 -25.66 21.91
N ARG A 166 8.33 -25.02 21.83
CA ARG A 166 9.21 -24.77 22.97
C ARG A 166 8.50 -23.98 24.08
N SER A 167 7.95 -22.82 23.73
CA SER A 167 7.27 -21.95 24.71
C SER A 167 6.06 -22.64 25.37
N HIS A 168 5.31 -23.45 24.60
CA HIS A 168 4.18 -24.21 25.15
C HIS A 168 4.66 -25.30 26.13
N HIS A 169 5.73 -26.02 25.76
CA HIS A 169 6.33 -27.03 26.60
C HIS A 169 6.91 -26.43 27.91
N GLU A 170 7.67 -25.33 27.82
CA GLU A 170 8.28 -24.65 28.99
C GLU A 170 7.22 -24.13 29.97
N LYS A 171 6.03 -23.75 29.49
CA LYS A 171 4.89 -23.35 30.31
C LYS A 171 4.07 -24.52 30.87
N SER A 172 4.34 -25.75 30.43
CA SER A 172 3.58 -26.90 30.91
C SER A 172 3.86 -27.21 32.38
N GLN A 173 2.83 -27.67 33.09
CA GLN A 173 2.95 -28.02 34.54
C GLN A 173 4.05 -29.09 34.75
N ARG A 174 4.26 -30.01 33.83
CA ARG A 174 5.27 -31.05 33.94
C ARG A 174 6.68 -30.47 33.89
N HIS A 175 6.93 -29.52 32.99
CA HIS A 175 8.23 -28.84 32.89
C HIS A 175 8.49 -27.98 34.16
N GLN A 176 7.50 -27.24 34.59
CA GLN A 176 7.59 -26.39 35.76
C GLN A 176 7.85 -27.20 37.04
N LYS A 177 7.15 -28.33 37.24
CA LYS A 177 7.41 -29.25 38.37
C LYS A 177 8.80 -29.85 38.36
N PHE A 178 9.37 -30.11 37.21
CA PHE A 178 10.75 -30.57 37.08
C PHE A 178 11.76 -29.51 37.55
N LEU A 179 11.57 -28.24 37.14
CA LEU A 179 12.45 -27.14 37.57
C LEU A 179 12.43 -26.84 39.07
N ILE A 180 11.31 -27.13 39.77
CA ILE A 180 11.17 -26.88 41.19
C ILE A 180 11.83 -28.02 41.99
N LYS A 181 11.96 -29.24 41.47
CA LYS A 181 12.50 -30.40 42.16
C LYS A 181 14.01 -30.63 41.95
N GLY A 182 14.62 -29.93 40.97
CA GLY A 182 16.08 -29.95 40.74
C GLY A 182 16.74 -28.69 41.29
#